data_46eca7d1fe2a8205a6fac589048497d9
#
_entry.id   46eca7d1fe2a8205a6fac589048497d9
#
_cell.length_a   1.000
_cell.length_b   1.000
_cell.length_c   1.000
_cell.angle_alpha   90.00
_cell.angle_beta   90.00
_cell.angle_gamma   90.00
#
_symmetry.space_group_name_H-M   'P 1'
#
loop_
_entity.id
_entity.type
_entity.pdbx_description
1 polymer ?
#
loop_
_entity_poly.entity_id
_entity_poly.type
_entity_poly.pdbx_seq_one_letter_code
_entity_poly.pdbx_strand_id
1 'polypeptide(L)'
;MGVAYDQERGREPYKKSKHFKEVLEFFGERCCYCGTEFGIGTPAVEDHLIPTNKTDIGLHAWGNIVPACRECNAKKQGGDWRDFIIQRAGSDASERHARMREFLREYDYDPSGDLRDVAGELYEEVGAIAMTLIQAKVKRLKDKL
;
A
#
# COMPACT_ATOMS: atom_id res chain seq x y z
N MET A 1 -8.11 -1.00 -8.62
CA MET A 1 -8.83 -1.00 -7.31
C MET A 1 -8.54 0.27 -6.50
N GLY A 2 -7.30 0.67 -6.27
CA GLY A 2 -6.98 1.87 -5.49
C GLY A 2 -7.62 3.16 -6.03
N VAL A 3 -7.64 3.34 -7.34
CA VAL A 3 -8.31 4.48 -7.99
C VAL A 3 -9.80 4.54 -7.65
N ALA A 4 -10.52 3.43 -7.80
CA ALA A 4 -11.95 3.36 -7.47
C ALA A 4 -12.19 3.60 -5.97
N TYR A 5 -11.36 3.04 -5.13
CA TYR A 5 -11.41 3.22 -3.69
C TYR A 5 -11.26 4.70 -3.27
N ASP A 6 -10.32 5.43 -3.85
CA ASP A 6 -10.16 6.86 -3.59
C ASP A 6 -11.35 7.67 -4.11
N GLN A 7 -11.85 7.36 -5.32
CA GLN A 7 -12.98 8.03 -5.93
C GLN A 7 -14.28 7.84 -5.14
N GLU A 8 -14.56 6.64 -4.64
CA GLU A 8 -15.73 6.37 -3.80
C GLU A 8 -15.73 7.18 -2.50
N ARG A 9 -14.54 7.49 -1.98
CA ARG A 9 -14.37 8.35 -0.81
C ARG A 9 -14.31 9.85 -1.15
N GLY A 10 -14.61 10.23 -2.39
CA GLY A 10 -14.57 11.62 -2.87
C GLY A 10 -13.16 12.21 -2.96
N ARG A 11 -12.14 11.36 -3.05
CA ARG A 11 -10.74 11.79 -3.17
C ARG A 11 -10.24 11.68 -4.60
N GLU A 12 -9.34 12.58 -5.00
CA GLU A 12 -8.57 12.36 -6.22
C GLU A 12 -7.67 11.13 -6.04
N PRO A 13 -7.61 10.22 -7.03
CA PRO A 13 -6.78 9.03 -6.93
C PRO A 13 -5.32 9.37 -6.63
N TYR A 14 -4.71 8.61 -5.70
CA TYR A 14 -3.33 8.83 -5.33
C TYR A 14 -2.38 8.73 -6.52
N LYS A 15 -1.47 9.71 -6.64
CA LYS A 15 -0.38 9.74 -7.63
C LYS A 15 0.88 10.23 -6.96
N LYS A 16 1.94 9.45 -7.01
CA LYS A 16 3.23 9.77 -6.39
C LYS A 16 3.74 11.16 -6.74
N SER A 17 3.78 11.48 -8.01
CA SER A 17 4.30 12.76 -8.52
C SER A 17 3.58 14.00 -7.99
N LYS A 18 2.34 13.84 -7.56
CA LYS A 18 1.49 14.94 -7.08
C LYS A 18 1.34 14.94 -5.56
N HIS A 19 1.20 13.77 -4.96
CA HIS A 19 0.70 13.64 -3.60
C HIS A 19 1.72 13.14 -2.58
N PHE A 20 2.83 12.55 -3.00
CA PHE A 20 3.81 12.02 -2.04
C PHE A 20 4.42 13.09 -1.14
N LYS A 21 4.52 14.34 -1.63
CA LYS A 21 4.96 15.47 -0.80
C LYS A 21 4.05 15.72 0.39
N GLU A 22 2.74 15.66 0.20
CA GLU A 22 1.76 15.80 1.29
C GLU A 22 1.91 14.69 2.33
N VAL A 23 2.13 13.46 1.89
CA VAL A 23 2.41 12.33 2.79
C VAL A 23 3.70 12.54 3.58
N LEU A 24 4.77 13.03 2.95
CA LEU A 24 6.03 13.38 3.62
C LEU A 24 5.83 14.45 4.69
N GLU A 25 5.13 15.51 4.35
CA GLU A 25 4.82 16.62 5.26
C GLU A 25 4.02 16.13 6.48
N PHE A 26 3.03 15.25 6.28
CA PHE A 26 2.27 14.65 7.38
C PHE A 26 3.16 13.94 8.40
N PHE A 27 4.17 13.21 7.93
CA PHE A 27 5.13 12.50 8.79
C PHE A 27 6.34 13.34 9.20
N GLY A 28 6.33 14.65 8.94
CA GLY A 28 7.41 15.57 9.30
C GLY A 28 8.73 15.27 8.60
N GLU A 29 8.65 14.81 7.34
CA GLU A 29 9.80 14.41 6.51
C GLU A 29 10.69 13.36 7.17
N ARG A 30 10.07 12.43 7.90
CA ARG A 30 10.72 11.32 8.61
C ARG A 30 10.14 9.98 8.21
N CYS A 31 10.97 8.96 8.27
CA CYS A 31 10.52 7.58 8.11
C CYS A 31 9.42 7.25 9.12
N CYS A 32 8.26 6.83 8.64
CA CYS A 32 7.12 6.52 9.49
C CYS A 32 7.38 5.40 10.50
N TYR A 33 8.34 4.52 10.22
CA TYR A 33 8.70 3.39 11.09
C TYR A 33 9.78 3.71 12.10
N CYS A 34 10.97 4.14 11.67
CA CYS A 34 12.12 4.37 12.55
C CYS A 34 12.34 5.83 12.94
N GLY A 35 11.64 6.78 12.34
CA GLY A 35 11.77 8.20 12.62
C GLY A 35 13.00 8.88 12.03
N THR A 36 13.84 8.17 11.27
CA THR A 36 15.01 8.77 10.62
C THR A 36 14.59 9.89 9.67
N GLU A 37 15.25 11.04 9.78
CA GLU A 37 15.01 12.20 8.93
C GLU A 37 15.47 11.94 7.50
N PHE A 38 14.65 12.35 6.53
CA PHE A 38 15.02 12.24 5.12
C PHE A 38 15.95 13.35 4.69
N GLY A 39 16.86 13.02 3.78
CA GLY A 39 17.85 13.94 3.23
C GLY A 39 18.61 13.31 2.09
N ILE A 40 19.71 13.94 1.67
CA ILE A 40 20.51 13.49 0.51
C ILE A 40 21.02 12.05 0.68
N GLY A 41 21.48 11.69 1.88
CA GLY A 41 21.97 10.33 2.19
C GLY A 41 20.89 9.33 2.58
N THR A 42 19.67 9.78 2.85
CA THR A 42 18.54 8.97 3.29
C THR A 42 17.27 9.39 2.56
N PRO A 43 17.14 9.03 1.28
CA PRO A 43 15.96 9.42 0.50
C PRO A 43 14.70 8.69 0.99
N ALA A 44 13.57 9.38 0.92
CA ALA A 44 12.27 8.78 1.15
C ALA A 44 11.87 7.87 -0.01
N VAL A 45 11.28 6.74 0.31
CA VAL A 45 10.60 5.87 -0.65
C VAL A 45 9.15 5.64 -0.20
N GLU A 46 8.28 5.37 -1.15
CA GLU A 46 6.92 4.91 -0.85
C GLU A 46 6.95 3.47 -0.35
N ASP A 47 6.21 3.22 0.73
CA ASP A 47 5.88 1.87 1.16
C ASP A 47 4.36 1.71 1.24
N HIS A 48 3.86 0.51 1.02
CA HIS A 48 2.49 0.16 1.30
C HIS A 48 2.38 -0.33 2.73
N LEU A 49 1.64 0.40 3.56
CA LEU A 49 1.43 0.04 4.97
C LEU A 49 0.87 -1.37 5.10
N ILE A 50 -0.14 -1.67 4.28
CA ILE A 50 -0.68 -3.00 4.06
C ILE A 50 -0.18 -3.47 2.69
N PRO A 51 0.52 -4.61 2.62
CA PRO A 51 1.12 -5.08 1.37
C PRO A 51 0.10 -5.30 0.25
N THR A 52 0.49 -4.98 -0.98
CA THR A 52 -0.33 -5.17 -2.19
C THR A 52 -0.27 -6.59 -2.75
N ASN A 53 -0.14 -7.58 -1.89
CA ASN A 53 -0.10 -8.99 -2.28
C ASN A 53 -1.50 -9.62 -2.25
N LYS A 54 -1.62 -10.87 -2.70
CA LYS A 54 -2.90 -11.60 -2.76
C LYS A 54 -3.52 -11.91 -1.40
N THR A 55 -2.72 -11.91 -0.34
CA THR A 55 -3.16 -12.27 1.01
C THR A 55 -3.68 -11.06 1.77
N ASP A 56 -2.93 -9.96 1.70
CA ASP A 56 -3.22 -8.75 2.49
C ASP A 56 -4.08 -7.74 1.72
N ILE A 57 -4.02 -7.79 0.40
CA ILE A 57 -4.84 -7.00 -0.54
C ILE A 57 -4.82 -5.49 -0.24
N GLY A 58 -3.67 -4.98 0.16
CA GLY A 58 -3.46 -3.55 0.31
C GLY A 58 -3.62 -2.82 -1.04
N LEU A 59 -4.21 -1.63 -1.02
CA LEU A 59 -4.46 -0.85 -2.22
C LEU A 59 -3.39 0.22 -2.43
N HIS A 60 -3.08 0.55 -3.68
CA HIS A 60 -2.32 1.75 -4.00
C HIS A 60 -3.27 2.96 -3.95
N ALA A 61 -3.49 3.48 -2.75
CA ALA A 61 -4.49 4.47 -2.44
C ALA A 61 -4.06 5.36 -1.26
N TRP A 62 -4.72 6.49 -1.08
CA TRP A 62 -4.55 7.35 0.08
C TRP A 62 -4.75 6.58 1.40
N GLY A 63 -3.88 6.82 2.35
CA GLY A 63 -3.87 6.16 3.66
C GLY A 63 -3.10 4.84 3.69
N ASN A 64 -2.81 4.22 2.55
CA ASN A 64 -1.96 3.03 2.47
C ASN A 64 -0.53 3.32 1.97
N ILE A 65 -0.27 4.50 1.41
CA ILE A 65 1.06 4.92 1.00
C ILE A 65 1.69 5.73 2.12
N VAL A 66 2.82 5.27 2.62
CA VAL A 66 3.57 5.89 3.72
C VAL A 66 5.03 6.13 3.36
N PRO A 67 5.70 7.12 3.97
CA PRO A 67 7.09 7.40 3.67
C PRO A 67 7.99 6.51 4.52
N ALA A 68 8.88 5.78 3.89
CA ALA A 68 9.87 4.94 4.55
C ALA A 68 11.29 5.25 4.08
N CYS A 69 12.29 4.99 4.92
CA CYS A 69 13.66 4.88 4.45
C CYS A 69 13.86 3.54 3.72
N ARG A 70 14.84 3.47 2.83
CA ARG A 70 15.11 2.25 2.04
C ARG A 70 15.32 1.02 2.91
N GLU A 71 16.00 1.18 4.05
CA GLU A 71 16.24 0.09 4.97
C GLU A 71 14.95 -0.47 5.59
N CYS A 72 14.07 0.40 6.09
CA CYS A 72 12.79 -0.02 6.66
C CYS A 72 11.88 -0.65 5.60
N ASN A 73 11.81 -0.05 4.40
CA ASN A 73 11.02 -0.60 3.30
C ASN A 73 11.50 -2.02 2.93
N ALA A 74 12.81 -2.22 2.84
CA ALA A 74 13.39 -3.53 2.51
C ALA A 74 13.17 -4.58 3.63
N LYS A 75 13.23 -4.15 4.90
CA LYS A 75 13.10 -5.08 6.05
C LYS A 75 11.65 -5.39 6.41
N LYS A 76 10.73 -4.46 6.22
CA LYS A 76 9.32 -4.67 6.54
C LYS A 76 8.70 -5.77 5.67
N GLN A 77 8.98 -5.74 4.39
CA GLN A 77 8.42 -6.69 3.40
C GLN A 77 6.88 -6.82 3.55
N GLY A 78 6.36 -7.98 3.91
CA GLY A 78 4.94 -8.22 4.15
C GLY A 78 4.54 -8.27 5.64
N GLY A 79 5.39 -7.82 6.55
CA GLY A 79 5.13 -7.87 7.99
C GLY A 79 4.08 -6.86 8.47
N ASP A 80 3.46 -7.15 9.60
CA ASP A 80 2.53 -6.22 10.27
C ASP A 80 3.26 -4.95 10.66
N TRP A 81 2.71 -3.79 10.28
CA TRP A 81 3.34 -2.51 10.51
C TRP A 81 3.43 -2.13 12.00
N ARG A 82 2.52 -2.63 12.83
CA ARG A 82 2.51 -2.35 14.27
C ARG A 82 3.70 -2.99 14.94
N ASP A 83 3.91 -4.26 14.67
CA ASP A 83 5.05 -5.02 15.19
C ASP A 83 6.37 -4.46 14.65
N PHE A 84 6.38 -4.08 13.38
CA PHE A 84 7.56 -3.51 12.75
C PHE A 84 7.96 -2.17 13.36
N ILE A 85 7.01 -1.28 13.70
CA ILE A 85 7.29 -0.03 14.42
C ILE A 85 7.93 -0.33 15.78
N ILE A 86 7.41 -1.29 16.53
CA ILE A 86 7.99 -1.69 17.84
C ILE A 86 9.45 -2.10 17.68
N GLN A 87 9.77 -2.87 16.66
CA GLN A 87 11.14 -3.33 16.39
C GLN A 87 12.08 -2.21 15.97
N ARG A 88 11.58 -1.21 15.23
CA ARG A 88 12.41 -0.19 14.57
C ARG A 88 12.53 1.14 15.32
N ALA A 89 11.48 1.55 16.02
CA ALA A 89 11.40 2.87 16.66
C ALA A 89 11.91 2.87 18.11
N GLY A 90 12.06 1.74 18.75
CA GLY A 90 12.51 1.66 20.13
C GLY A 90 11.63 2.47 21.09
N SER A 91 12.22 3.44 21.81
CA SER A 91 11.51 4.33 22.73
C SER A 91 10.43 5.19 22.06
N ASP A 92 10.55 5.45 20.78
CA ASP A 92 9.64 6.31 20.02
C ASP A 92 8.46 5.54 19.40
N ALA A 93 8.36 4.24 19.66
CA ALA A 93 7.32 3.38 19.08
C ALA A 93 5.91 3.89 19.36
N SER A 94 5.63 4.36 20.56
CA SER A 94 4.32 4.91 20.94
C SER A 94 3.93 6.12 20.12
N GLU A 95 4.86 7.04 19.89
CA GLU A 95 4.67 8.25 19.08
C GLU A 95 4.45 7.86 17.62
N ARG A 96 5.25 6.95 17.07
CA ARG A 96 5.11 6.47 15.69
C ARG A 96 3.77 5.77 15.46
N HIS A 97 3.34 4.94 16.40
CA HIS A 97 2.01 4.31 16.38
C HIS A 97 0.88 5.35 16.40
N ALA A 98 0.97 6.36 17.27
CA ALA A 98 -0.03 7.41 17.35
C ALA A 98 -0.13 8.19 16.03
N ARG A 99 1.01 8.57 15.45
CA ARG A 99 1.05 9.27 14.16
C ARG A 99 0.48 8.43 13.01
N MET A 100 0.78 7.13 13.01
CA MET A 100 0.22 6.22 12.00
C MET A 100 -1.29 6.08 12.12
N ARG A 101 -1.83 5.95 13.34
CA ARG A 101 -3.29 5.91 13.55
C ARG A 101 -3.97 7.22 13.15
N GLU A 102 -3.32 8.36 13.40
CA GLU A 102 -3.81 9.66 12.95
C GLU A 102 -3.87 9.72 11.43
N PHE A 103 -2.82 9.26 10.74
CA PHE A 103 -2.77 9.17 9.28
C PHE A 103 -3.89 8.31 8.71
N LEU A 104 -4.10 7.12 9.26
CA LEU A 104 -5.19 6.22 8.82
C LEU A 104 -6.56 6.85 8.99
N ARG A 105 -6.79 7.60 10.08
CA ARG A 105 -8.05 8.33 10.30
C ARG A 105 -8.22 9.51 9.36
N GLU A 106 -7.16 10.27 9.12
CA GLU A 106 -7.19 11.44 8.22
C GLU A 106 -7.59 11.03 6.80
N TYR A 107 -7.07 9.91 6.33
CA TYR A 107 -7.33 9.41 4.99
C TYR A 107 -8.43 8.34 4.93
N ASP A 108 -9.08 8.05 6.06
CA ASP A 108 -10.17 7.06 6.17
C ASP A 108 -9.83 5.75 5.44
N TYR A 109 -8.62 5.23 5.70
CA TYR A 109 -8.16 3.98 5.09
C TYR A 109 -8.38 2.81 6.04
N ASP A 110 -9.36 2.00 5.73
CA ASP A 110 -9.60 0.72 6.38
C ASP A 110 -9.87 -0.37 5.34
N PRO A 111 -8.84 -1.14 4.98
CA PRO A 111 -8.98 -2.24 4.04
C PRO A 111 -9.47 -3.53 4.72
N SER A 112 -9.83 -3.49 6.00
CA SER A 112 -10.31 -4.66 6.74
C SER A 112 -11.76 -5.02 6.35
N GLY A 113 -12.13 -6.28 6.53
CA GLY A 113 -13.49 -6.75 6.35
C GLY A 113 -13.93 -6.90 4.89
N ASP A 114 -15.09 -6.39 4.57
CA ASP A 114 -15.82 -6.63 3.30
C ASP A 114 -15.00 -6.31 2.05
N LEU A 115 -14.11 -5.31 2.11
CA LEU A 115 -13.29 -4.93 0.97
C LEU A 115 -12.23 -5.99 0.64
N ARG A 116 -11.69 -6.66 1.65
CA ARG A 116 -10.73 -7.75 1.48
C ARG A 116 -11.40 -8.96 0.83
N ASP A 117 -12.61 -9.28 1.26
CA ASP A 117 -13.38 -10.40 0.72
C ASP A 117 -13.79 -10.11 -0.74
N VAL A 118 -14.35 -8.93 -1.00
CA VAL A 118 -14.72 -8.49 -2.36
C VAL A 118 -13.50 -8.43 -3.29
N ALA A 119 -12.36 -7.93 -2.82
CA ALA A 119 -11.15 -7.90 -3.63
C ALA A 119 -10.59 -9.29 -3.90
N GLY A 120 -10.71 -10.22 -2.94
CA GLY A 120 -10.35 -11.63 -3.11
C GLY A 120 -11.20 -12.29 -4.18
N GLU A 121 -12.52 -12.17 -4.10
CA GLU A 121 -13.46 -12.67 -5.10
C GLU A 121 -13.19 -12.11 -6.50
N LEU A 122 -12.98 -10.78 -6.62
CA LEU A 122 -12.63 -10.15 -7.89
C LEU A 122 -11.31 -10.66 -8.48
N TYR A 123 -10.32 -10.95 -7.66
CA TYR A 123 -9.05 -11.52 -8.11
C TYR A 123 -9.24 -12.91 -8.70
N GLU A 124 -10.05 -13.75 -8.07
CA GLU A 124 -10.38 -15.10 -8.57
C GLU A 124 -11.20 -15.03 -9.87
N GLU A 125 -12.21 -14.17 -9.93
CA GLU A 125 -13.05 -13.98 -11.12
C GLU A 125 -12.24 -13.45 -12.32
N VAL A 126 -11.43 -12.41 -12.13
CA VAL A 126 -10.56 -11.85 -13.18
C VAL A 126 -9.53 -12.88 -13.62
N GLY A 127 -8.97 -13.66 -12.71
CA GLY A 127 -8.06 -14.76 -13.02
C GLY A 127 -8.72 -15.82 -13.90
N ALA A 128 -9.93 -16.23 -13.56
CA ALA A 128 -10.69 -17.22 -14.35
C ALA A 128 -11.04 -16.71 -15.76
N ILE A 129 -11.46 -15.45 -15.88
CA ILE A 129 -11.74 -14.82 -17.18
C ILE A 129 -10.45 -14.72 -18.02
N ALA A 130 -9.34 -14.29 -17.44
CA ALA A 130 -8.06 -14.20 -18.12
C ALA A 130 -7.60 -15.57 -18.65
N MET A 131 -7.71 -16.62 -17.84
CA MET A 131 -7.38 -17.98 -18.26
C MET A 131 -8.26 -18.47 -19.42
N THR A 132 -9.56 -18.19 -19.37
CA THR A 132 -10.49 -18.53 -20.45
C THR A 132 -10.11 -17.85 -21.77
N LEU A 133 -9.78 -16.57 -21.71
CA LEU A 133 -9.34 -15.79 -22.90
C LEU A 133 -8.00 -16.31 -23.46
N ILE A 134 -7.05 -16.64 -22.60
CA ILE A 134 -5.78 -17.23 -23.02
C ILE A 134 -5.99 -18.57 -23.71
N GLN A 135 -6.78 -19.46 -23.12
CA GLN A 135 -7.09 -20.76 -23.69
C GLN A 135 -7.77 -20.63 -25.06
N ALA A 136 -8.75 -19.73 -25.19
CA ALA A 136 -9.42 -19.48 -26.47
C ALA A 136 -8.43 -18.95 -27.53
N LYS A 137 -7.51 -18.09 -27.16
CA LYS A 137 -6.48 -17.54 -28.07
C LYS A 137 -5.49 -18.63 -28.51
N VAL A 138 -5.04 -19.46 -27.59
CA VAL A 138 -4.14 -20.59 -27.88
C VAL A 138 -4.80 -21.59 -28.83
N LYS A 139 -6.09 -21.92 -28.60
CA LYS A 139 -6.84 -22.80 -29.49
C LYS A 139 -6.91 -22.26 -30.91
N ARG A 140 -7.26 -20.96 -31.08
CA ARG A 140 -7.31 -20.33 -32.41
C ARG A 140 -5.96 -20.33 -33.13
N LEU A 141 -4.86 -20.23 -32.40
CA LEU A 141 -3.52 -20.28 -32.97
C LEU A 141 -3.19 -21.71 -33.46
N LYS A 142 -3.56 -22.73 -32.69
CA LYS A 142 -3.36 -24.14 -33.08
C LYS A 142 -4.22 -24.53 -34.32
N ASP A 143 -5.44 -24.01 -34.42
CA ASP A 143 -6.34 -24.29 -35.53
C ASP A 143 -5.86 -23.59 -36.85
N LYS A 144 -4.86 -22.72 -36.79
CA LYS A 144 -4.25 -22.03 -37.97
C LYS A 144 -2.95 -22.68 -38.45
N LEU A 145 -2.43 -23.65 -37.72
CA LEU A 145 -1.23 -24.41 -38.06
C LEU A 145 -1.57 -25.72 -38.74
#